data_ea8c6eeca8343374964b62a2ca8619ec
#
_entry.id   ea8c6eeca8343374964b62a2ca8619ec
#
_cell.length_a   1.000
_cell.length_b   1.000
_cell.length_c   1.000
_cell.angle_alpha   90.00
_cell.angle_beta   90.00
_cell.angle_gamma   90.00
#
_symmetry.space_group_name_H-M   'P 1'
#
loop_
_entity.id
_entity.type
_entity.pdbx_description
1 polymer ?
#
loop_
_entity_poly.entity_id
_entity_poly.type
_entity_poly.pdbx_seq_one_letter_code
_entity_poly.pdbx_strand_id
1 'polypeptide(L)'
;VSASNREILIDPLVSLDKDPVVGLRAAATAAQLGLPLSLDSFTSLAEKLKKGEGALTNPWPREARELLIALIGAGESMVDIFETLDQEEIIFQWIPEWMSVRSLPQRNALHRHTVDRHMVETAVHAAKLTRKVQRPDLLLFAALFHDIGKGAQEDHSERGVRLIEPIARRIGFDSKEIEIVKNLILHHLLLSSTATRRDLDDPATIQSVLTAIPDVNTLELLHALSIADGEATGSAGWSDWKATLVNDLVHRVKRAMAGAEVAPQPEVSDEQSALALKGQLRVSVQEHSSGLAVEVISPDKPGLLSIVAGVLNISRLDVKSARTKTIGSS
;
A
#
# COMPACT_ATOMS: atom_id res chain seq x y z
N VAL A 1 5.40 29.17 16.17
CA VAL A 1 4.17 28.80 15.44
C VAL A 1 2.98 29.29 16.23
N SER A 2 2.05 29.96 15.59
CA SER A 2 0.83 30.47 16.19
C SER A 2 -0.37 30.26 15.25
N ALA A 3 -1.58 30.26 15.80
CA ALA A 3 -2.82 30.27 15.02
C ALA A 3 -3.43 31.69 15.09
N SER A 4 -3.71 32.27 13.94
CA SER A 4 -4.38 33.57 13.82
C SER A 4 -5.24 33.57 12.56
N ASN A 5 -6.38 34.24 12.59
CA ASN A 5 -7.31 34.32 11.46
C ASN A 5 -7.68 32.96 10.83
N ARG A 6 -7.70 31.89 11.62
CA ARG A 6 -7.93 30.49 11.19
C ARG A 6 -6.85 29.92 10.27
N GLU A 7 -5.63 30.43 10.37
CA GLU A 7 -4.44 29.94 9.67
C GLU A 7 -3.32 29.67 10.65
N ILE A 8 -2.39 28.79 10.27
CA ILE A 8 -1.15 28.57 11.00
C ILE A 8 -0.05 29.43 10.41
N LEU A 9 0.60 30.20 11.28
CA LEU A 9 1.64 31.13 10.93
C LEU A 9 2.97 30.74 11.58
N ILE A 10 4.07 31.08 10.88
CA ILE A 10 5.42 31.09 11.42
C ILE A 10 5.76 32.53 11.77
N ASP A 11 6.24 32.77 13.00
CA ASP A 11 6.71 34.09 13.40
C ASP A 11 7.83 34.55 12.44
N PRO A 12 7.69 35.71 11.77
CA PRO A 12 8.69 36.20 10.83
C PRO A 12 10.06 36.46 11.45
N LEU A 13 10.12 36.65 12.76
CA LEU A 13 11.36 36.87 13.51
C LEU A 13 12.09 35.57 13.89
N VAL A 14 11.49 34.40 13.61
CA VAL A 14 12.15 33.13 13.90
C VAL A 14 13.42 32.96 13.05
N SER A 15 14.49 32.61 13.75
CA SER A 15 15.75 32.21 13.07
C SER A 15 15.68 30.74 12.74
N LEU A 16 15.68 30.39 11.46
CA LEU A 16 15.65 28.99 11.02
C LEU A 16 16.89 28.21 11.46
N ASP A 17 18.04 28.87 11.58
CA ASP A 17 19.28 28.22 12.06
C ASP A 17 19.20 27.83 13.55
N LYS A 18 18.35 28.52 14.32
CA LYS A 18 18.09 28.19 15.73
C LYS A 18 16.93 27.21 15.91
N ASP A 19 15.99 27.18 14.99
CA ASP A 19 14.82 26.30 14.99
C ASP A 19 14.55 25.77 13.58
N PRO A 20 15.40 24.86 13.07
CA PRO A 20 15.29 24.34 11.70
C PRO A 20 14.04 23.47 11.48
N VAL A 21 13.38 23.02 12.56
CA VAL A 21 12.18 22.18 12.48
C VAL A 21 10.87 22.98 12.47
N VAL A 22 10.92 24.31 12.56
CA VAL A 22 9.72 25.17 12.68
C VAL A 22 8.76 24.98 11.52
N GLY A 23 9.25 24.80 10.30
CA GLY A 23 8.41 24.55 9.11
C GLY A 23 7.64 23.23 9.23
N LEU A 24 8.30 22.14 9.61
CA LEU A 24 7.65 20.84 9.86
C LEU A 24 6.65 20.93 11.03
N ARG A 25 7.02 21.67 12.08
CA ARG A 25 6.13 21.88 13.25
C ARG A 25 4.86 22.65 12.85
N ALA A 26 4.97 23.68 12.02
CA ALA A 26 3.85 24.43 11.52
C ALA A 26 2.96 23.55 10.62
N ALA A 27 3.55 22.81 9.70
CA ALA A 27 2.82 21.89 8.81
C ALA A 27 2.08 20.79 9.57
N ALA A 28 2.75 20.12 10.52
CA ALA A 28 2.12 19.09 11.35
C ALA A 28 0.99 19.67 12.22
N THR A 29 1.18 20.86 12.81
CA THR A 29 0.16 21.53 13.62
C THR A 29 -1.06 21.90 12.75
N ALA A 30 -0.83 22.43 11.55
CA ALA A 30 -1.89 22.78 10.61
C ALA A 30 -2.74 21.56 10.23
N ALA A 31 -2.08 20.47 9.85
CA ALA A 31 -2.76 19.22 9.52
C ALA A 31 -3.54 18.63 10.70
N GLN A 32 -2.98 18.65 11.93
CA GLN A 32 -3.65 18.15 13.12
C GLN A 32 -4.88 18.98 13.52
N LEU A 33 -4.85 20.29 13.30
CA LEU A 33 -5.95 21.20 13.62
C LEU A 33 -6.95 21.38 12.48
N GLY A 34 -6.66 20.85 11.30
CA GLY A 34 -7.47 21.06 10.09
C GLY A 34 -7.50 22.54 9.70
N LEU A 35 -6.39 23.26 9.88
CA LEU A 35 -6.26 24.67 9.54
C LEU A 35 -5.28 24.83 8.36
N PRO A 36 -5.51 25.76 7.41
CA PRO A 36 -4.58 26.02 6.33
C PRO A 36 -3.28 26.66 6.84
N LEU A 37 -2.25 26.57 6.02
CA LEU A 37 -1.00 27.29 6.22
C LEU A 37 -1.14 28.72 5.71
N SER A 38 -0.61 29.70 6.44
CA SER A 38 -0.49 31.08 5.93
C SER A 38 0.48 31.11 4.75
N LEU A 39 -0.02 31.50 3.59
CA LEU A 39 0.78 31.53 2.37
C LEU A 39 2.01 32.44 2.53
N ASP A 40 1.84 33.65 3.08
CA ASP A 40 2.95 34.60 3.30
C ASP A 40 4.06 33.98 4.17
N SER A 41 3.66 33.25 5.23
CA SER A 41 4.63 32.60 6.12
C SER A 41 5.41 31.51 5.40
N PHE A 42 4.76 30.74 4.54
CA PHE A 42 5.38 29.61 3.86
C PHE A 42 6.16 30.03 2.61
N THR A 43 5.73 31.06 1.89
CA THR A 43 6.56 31.68 0.84
C THR A 43 7.86 32.24 1.44
N SER A 44 7.77 32.94 2.59
CA SER A 44 8.98 33.42 3.30
C SER A 44 9.87 32.26 3.78
N LEU A 45 9.29 31.19 4.30
CA LEU A 45 10.02 29.98 4.68
C LEU A 45 10.75 29.37 3.47
N ALA A 46 10.08 29.22 2.34
CA ALA A 46 10.63 28.67 1.11
C ALA A 46 11.84 29.47 0.61
N GLU A 47 11.72 30.80 0.62
CA GLU A 47 12.83 31.70 0.24
C GLU A 47 14.07 31.53 1.14
N LYS A 48 13.87 31.40 2.45
CA LYS A 48 14.95 31.18 3.41
C LYS A 48 15.60 29.82 3.21
N LEU A 49 14.80 28.75 3.08
CA LEU A 49 15.31 27.40 2.80
C LEU A 49 16.10 27.32 1.48
N LYS A 50 15.65 27.98 0.41
CA LYS A 50 16.37 28.07 -0.87
C LYS A 50 17.74 28.76 -0.73
N LYS A 51 17.90 29.63 0.25
CA LYS A 51 19.19 30.26 0.60
C LYS A 51 20.05 29.38 1.51
N GLY A 52 19.56 28.22 1.90
CA GLY A 52 20.26 27.29 2.79
C GLY A 52 20.11 27.59 4.27
N GLU A 53 19.23 28.54 4.64
CA GLU A 53 18.94 28.80 6.07
C GLU A 53 18.09 27.66 6.64
N GLY A 54 18.36 27.25 7.88
CA GLY A 54 17.56 26.24 8.58
C GLY A 54 17.64 24.84 7.99
N ALA A 55 18.74 24.48 7.34
CA ALA A 55 18.94 23.14 6.83
C ALA A 55 18.91 22.11 7.97
N LEU A 56 18.12 21.05 7.80
CA LEU A 56 18.08 19.94 8.75
C LEU A 56 19.42 19.17 8.71
N THR A 57 19.89 18.75 9.87
CA THR A 57 21.09 17.91 9.97
C THR A 57 20.90 16.56 9.28
N ASN A 58 21.99 15.87 8.97
CA ASN A 58 21.95 14.51 8.46
C ASN A 58 22.66 13.57 9.45
N PRO A 59 21.94 12.67 10.14
CA PRO A 59 20.48 12.48 10.10
C PRO A 59 19.69 13.66 10.70
N TRP A 60 18.39 13.72 10.37
CA TRP A 60 17.46 14.69 10.94
C TRP A 60 17.37 14.57 12.47
N PRO A 61 17.08 15.67 13.17
CA PRO A 61 16.71 15.59 14.57
C PRO A 61 15.48 14.69 14.75
N ARG A 62 15.41 13.97 15.85
CA ARG A 62 14.26 13.10 16.17
C ARG A 62 12.92 13.83 16.07
N GLU A 63 12.86 15.07 16.56
CA GLU A 63 11.69 15.92 16.46
C GLU A 63 11.23 16.11 15.01
N ALA A 64 12.15 16.37 14.07
CA ALA A 64 11.81 16.55 12.65
C ALA A 64 11.15 15.28 12.07
N ARG A 65 11.68 14.10 12.39
CA ARG A 65 11.08 12.81 11.98
C ARG A 65 9.68 12.64 12.59
N GLU A 66 9.52 12.89 13.88
CA GLU A 66 8.25 12.78 14.58
C GLU A 66 7.20 13.73 14.00
N LEU A 67 7.58 14.96 13.65
CA LEU A 67 6.71 15.94 13.01
C LEU A 67 6.32 15.53 11.57
N LEU A 68 7.25 14.97 10.80
CA LEU A 68 6.92 14.43 9.47
C LEU A 68 5.90 13.29 9.59
N ILE A 69 6.10 12.35 10.51
CA ILE A 69 5.16 11.25 10.73
C ILE A 69 3.81 11.77 11.24
N ALA A 70 3.80 12.78 12.09
CA ALA A 70 2.57 13.41 12.57
C ALA A 70 1.80 14.11 11.43
N LEU A 71 2.51 14.77 10.51
CA LEU A 71 1.93 15.35 9.30
C LEU A 71 1.29 14.27 8.43
N ILE A 72 2.03 13.21 8.10
CA ILE A 72 1.53 12.09 7.28
C ILE A 72 0.34 11.41 7.95
N GLY A 73 0.37 11.25 9.27
CA GLY A 73 -0.68 10.60 10.06
C GLY A 73 -1.95 11.43 10.26
N ALA A 74 -1.99 12.69 9.81
CA ALA A 74 -3.17 13.55 9.96
C ALA A 74 -4.34 13.18 9.01
N GLY A 75 -4.15 12.20 8.12
CA GLY A 75 -5.20 11.73 7.21
C GLY A 75 -5.57 12.78 6.17
N GLU A 76 -6.86 12.98 5.94
CA GLU A 76 -7.33 13.89 4.88
C GLU A 76 -6.83 15.33 5.04
N SER A 77 -6.66 15.79 6.27
CA SER A 77 -6.14 17.15 6.55
C SER A 77 -4.69 17.35 6.10
N MET A 78 -3.92 16.26 5.86
CA MET A 78 -2.57 16.34 5.32
C MET A 78 -2.55 16.86 3.88
N VAL A 79 -3.59 16.57 3.09
CA VAL A 79 -3.60 16.77 1.64
C VAL A 79 -3.31 18.21 1.26
N ASP A 80 -4.14 19.14 1.74
CA ASP A 80 -4.00 20.58 1.41
C ASP A 80 -2.68 21.15 1.94
N ILE A 81 -2.24 20.67 3.10
CA ILE A 81 -0.96 21.08 3.68
C ILE A 81 0.20 20.60 2.81
N PHE A 82 0.18 19.34 2.39
CA PHE A 82 1.23 18.77 1.54
C PHE A 82 1.27 19.44 0.16
N GLU A 83 0.10 19.74 -0.42
CA GLU A 83 0.01 20.51 -1.68
C GLU A 83 0.61 21.89 -1.54
N THR A 84 0.35 22.59 -0.43
CA THR A 84 0.97 23.91 -0.17
C THR A 84 2.50 23.78 -0.08
N LEU A 85 3.01 22.78 0.64
CA LEU A 85 4.45 22.53 0.74
C LEU A 85 5.08 22.17 -0.61
N ASP A 86 4.35 21.47 -1.49
CA ASP A 86 4.81 21.15 -2.84
C ASP A 86 4.81 22.37 -3.75
N GLN A 87 3.75 23.19 -3.72
CA GLN A 87 3.64 24.41 -4.53
C GLN A 87 4.69 25.45 -4.18
N GLU A 88 4.98 25.61 -2.88
CA GLU A 88 6.03 26.51 -2.38
C GLU A 88 7.44 25.88 -2.50
N GLU A 89 7.56 24.68 -3.05
CA GLU A 89 8.82 23.95 -3.24
C GLU A 89 9.56 23.61 -1.94
N ILE A 90 8.88 23.64 -0.80
CA ILE A 90 9.46 23.35 0.51
C ILE A 90 9.76 21.86 0.64
N ILE A 91 8.86 21.00 0.12
CA ILE A 91 9.06 19.55 0.19
C ILE A 91 10.37 19.11 -0.45
N PHE A 92 10.85 19.79 -1.50
CA PHE A 92 12.10 19.46 -2.18
C PHE A 92 13.35 19.88 -1.40
N GLN A 93 13.22 20.84 -0.50
CA GLN A 93 14.31 21.21 0.40
C GLN A 93 14.51 20.13 1.49
N TRP A 94 13.45 19.45 1.85
CA TRP A 94 13.49 18.36 2.83
C TRP A 94 13.73 17.00 2.17
N ILE A 95 13.08 16.74 1.04
CA ILE A 95 13.08 15.45 0.33
C ILE A 95 13.28 15.70 -1.17
N PRO A 96 14.52 15.96 -1.62
CA PRO A 96 14.81 16.28 -3.04
C PRO A 96 14.35 15.18 -4.01
N GLU A 97 14.34 13.93 -3.57
CA GLU A 97 13.94 12.77 -4.39
C GLU A 97 12.47 12.84 -4.84
N TRP A 98 11.62 13.58 -4.11
CA TRP A 98 10.22 13.81 -4.46
C TRP A 98 10.03 14.41 -5.84
N MET A 99 11.01 15.20 -6.30
CA MET A 99 11.00 15.82 -7.64
C MET A 99 10.85 14.78 -8.76
N SER A 100 11.35 13.57 -8.58
CA SER A 100 11.30 12.51 -9.60
C SER A 100 9.90 11.97 -9.88
N VAL A 101 8.97 12.16 -8.97
CA VAL A 101 7.59 11.65 -9.03
C VAL A 101 6.55 12.76 -9.12
N ARG A 102 6.96 14.02 -8.93
CA ARG A 102 6.08 15.20 -8.97
C ARG A 102 5.35 15.30 -10.31
N SER A 103 4.04 15.38 -10.23
CA SER A 103 3.15 15.49 -11.40
C SER A 103 3.39 14.40 -12.46
N LEU A 104 3.99 13.26 -12.06
CA LEU A 104 4.28 12.16 -12.96
C LEU A 104 2.99 11.42 -13.34
N PRO A 105 2.59 11.41 -14.64
CA PRO A 105 1.35 10.77 -15.05
C PRO A 105 1.42 9.25 -14.93
N GLN A 106 0.34 8.65 -14.46
CA GLN A 106 0.15 7.20 -14.47
C GLN A 106 -0.63 6.78 -15.72
N ARG A 107 -0.01 5.95 -16.58
CA ARG A 107 -0.61 5.51 -17.85
C ARG A 107 -1.54 4.30 -17.68
N ASN A 108 -1.64 3.73 -16.51
CA ASN A 108 -2.56 2.65 -16.22
C ASN A 108 -3.98 3.20 -16.01
N ALA A 109 -4.96 2.68 -16.73
CA ALA A 109 -6.36 3.11 -16.70
C ALA A 109 -7.05 3.00 -15.32
N LEU A 110 -6.46 2.27 -14.38
CA LEU A 110 -7.00 2.12 -13.01
C LEU A 110 -6.67 3.32 -12.11
N HIS A 111 -5.60 4.07 -12.41
CA HIS A 111 -5.16 5.18 -11.57
C HIS A 111 -5.84 6.50 -11.96
N ARG A 112 -6.37 7.20 -10.97
CA ARG A 112 -7.04 8.50 -11.13
C ARG A 112 -6.10 9.70 -10.97
N HIS A 113 -4.95 9.47 -10.32
CA HIS A 113 -4.03 10.49 -9.84
C HIS A 113 -2.65 10.34 -10.48
N THR A 114 -1.88 11.40 -10.48
CA THR A 114 -0.43 11.37 -10.70
C THR A 114 0.25 10.53 -9.62
N VAL A 115 1.51 10.13 -9.82
CA VAL A 115 2.23 9.26 -8.88
C VAL A 115 2.34 9.91 -7.50
N ASP A 116 2.77 11.17 -7.43
CA ASP A 116 2.86 11.95 -6.20
C ASP A 116 1.52 12.06 -5.46
N ARG A 117 0.44 12.41 -6.17
CA ARG A 117 -0.88 12.49 -5.57
C ARG A 117 -1.38 11.13 -5.10
N HIS A 118 -1.14 10.07 -5.85
CA HIS A 118 -1.49 8.71 -5.44
C HIS A 118 -0.77 8.32 -4.13
N MET A 119 0.51 8.64 -3.99
CA MET A 119 1.27 8.38 -2.77
C MET A 119 0.71 9.15 -1.56
N VAL A 120 0.31 10.40 -1.76
CA VAL A 120 -0.37 11.19 -0.72
C VAL A 120 -1.70 10.56 -0.32
N GLU A 121 -2.54 10.16 -1.28
CA GLU A 121 -3.81 9.47 -1.01
C GLU A 121 -3.59 8.12 -0.33
N THR A 122 -2.57 7.37 -0.72
CA THR A 122 -2.21 6.12 -0.02
C THR A 122 -1.85 6.39 1.44
N ALA A 123 -1.14 7.47 1.74
CA ALA A 123 -0.84 7.85 3.12
C ALA A 123 -2.10 8.25 3.91
N VAL A 124 -3.07 8.92 3.28
CA VAL A 124 -4.38 9.22 3.88
C VAL A 124 -5.13 7.94 4.27
N HIS A 125 -5.17 6.96 3.37
CA HIS A 125 -5.79 5.66 3.68
C HIS A 125 -5.01 4.88 4.75
N ALA A 126 -3.68 4.91 4.72
CA ALA A 126 -2.83 4.29 5.72
C ALA A 126 -3.04 4.87 7.13
N ALA A 127 -3.32 6.18 7.23
CA ALA A 127 -3.63 6.83 8.51
C ALA A 127 -4.85 6.21 9.22
N LYS A 128 -5.84 5.71 8.47
CA LYS A 128 -7.02 5.01 9.00
C LYS A 128 -6.68 3.62 9.58
N LEU A 129 -5.52 3.08 9.21
CA LEU A 129 -5.08 1.73 9.58
C LEU A 129 -4.01 1.71 10.69
N THR A 130 -3.57 2.85 11.17
CA THR A 130 -2.49 3.00 12.17
C THR A 130 -2.72 2.20 13.46
N ARG A 131 -3.99 2.02 13.88
CA ARG A 131 -4.34 1.24 15.07
C ARG A 131 -4.32 -0.28 14.85
N LYS A 132 -4.13 -0.74 13.61
CA LYS A 132 -4.10 -2.16 13.24
C LYS A 132 -2.70 -2.75 13.19
N VAL A 133 -1.67 -1.92 13.33
CA VAL A 133 -0.26 -2.31 13.21
C VAL A 133 0.55 -1.87 14.42
N GLN A 134 1.66 -2.56 14.68
CA GLN A 134 2.52 -2.22 15.82
C GLN A 134 3.44 -1.02 15.56
N ARG A 135 3.76 -0.75 14.28
CA ARG A 135 4.66 0.33 13.84
C ARG A 135 3.94 1.24 12.84
N PRO A 136 3.00 2.07 13.34
CA PRO A 136 2.25 3.01 12.47
C PRO A 136 3.14 4.02 11.76
N ASP A 137 4.26 4.41 12.36
CA ASP A 137 5.27 5.28 11.77
C ASP A 137 5.87 4.69 10.49
N LEU A 138 6.22 3.40 10.48
CA LEU A 138 6.75 2.71 9.31
C LEU A 138 5.68 2.52 8.24
N LEU A 139 4.43 2.23 8.64
CA LEU A 139 3.32 2.14 7.70
C LEU A 139 3.10 3.47 6.95
N LEU A 140 3.01 4.58 7.70
CA LEU A 140 2.78 5.91 7.14
C LEU A 140 3.92 6.33 6.21
N PHE A 141 5.16 6.09 6.64
CA PHE A 141 6.33 6.38 5.83
C PHE A 141 6.37 5.54 4.55
N ALA A 142 6.16 4.22 4.66
CA ALA A 142 6.09 3.35 3.50
C ALA A 142 4.96 3.74 2.55
N ALA A 143 3.77 4.11 3.05
CA ALA A 143 2.65 4.54 2.24
C ALA A 143 2.97 5.80 1.42
N LEU A 144 3.64 6.79 2.02
CA LEU A 144 4.04 8.01 1.31
C LEU A 144 5.12 7.75 0.24
N PHE A 145 5.91 6.68 0.36
CA PHE A 145 7.07 6.45 -0.52
C PHE A 145 7.03 5.15 -1.32
N HIS A 146 5.95 4.34 -1.25
CA HIS A 146 5.92 3.01 -1.87
C HIS A 146 6.20 3.03 -3.38
N ASP A 147 5.82 4.08 -4.04
CA ASP A 147 5.93 4.28 -5.49
C ASP A 147 7.03 5.27 -5.91
N ILE A 148 7.93 5.67 -4.99
CA ILE A 148 9.01 6.64 -5.27
C ILE A 148 9.94 6.20 -6.42
N GLY A 149 9.95 4.93 -6.75
CA GLY A 149 10.72 4.38 -7.85
C GLY A 149 10.08 4.51 -9.23
N LYS A 150 8.84 4.97 -9.35
CA LYS A 150 8.16 5.12 -10.65
C LYS A 150 8.84 6.15 -11.56
N GLY A 151 8.58 6.05 -12.87
CA GLY A 151 9.07 7.01 -13.87
C GLY A 151 10.35 6.59 -14.61
N ALA A 152 10.94 5.45 -14.29
CA ALA A 152 12.06 4.86 -15.03
C ALA A 152 11.64 3.64 -15.85
N GLN A 153 12.55 3.13 -16.69
CA GLN A 153 12.32 1.91 -17.49
C GLN A 153 12.53 0.61 -16.71
N GLU A 154 13.16 0.69 -15.54
CA GLU A 154 13.43 -0.44 -14.66
C GLU A 154 12.24 -0.75 -13.74
N ASP A 155 12.30 -1.88 -13.02
CA ASP A 155 11.29 -2.21 -12.01
C ASP A 155 11.24 -1.14 -10.92
N HIS A 156 10.03 -0.57 -10.71
CA HIS A 156 9.85 0.55 -9.80
C HIS A 156 10.03 0.16 -8.34
N SER A 157 9.75 -1.09 -7.97
CA SER A 157 9.91 -1.57 -6.59
C SER A 157 11.39 -1.71 -6.25
N GLU A 158 12.20 -2.28 -7.15
CA GLU A 158 13.64 -2.38 -6.98
C GLU A 158 14.33 -1.00 -6.95
N ARG A 159 13.89 -0.10 -7.84
CA ARG A 159 14.37 1.28 -7.82
C ARG A 159 13.94 1.98 -6.54
N GLY A 160 12.71 1.77 -6.10
CA GLY A 160 12.17 2.31 -4.86
C GLY A 160 13.02 1.93 -3.65
N VAL A 161 13.45 0.67 -3.55
CA VAL A 161 14.36 0.19 -2.50
C VAL A 161 15.68 0.96 -2.48
N ARG A 162 16.27 1.24 -3.65
CA ARG A 162 17.53 1.99 -3.72
C ARG A 162 17.36 3.46 -3.33
N LEU A 163 16.22 4.06 -3.66
CA LEU A 163 15.92 5.45 -3.32
C LEU A 163 15.53 5.63 -1.87
N ILE A 164 14.76 4.70 -1.28
CA ILE A 164 14.25 4.87 0.08
C ILE A 164 15.32 4.73 1.15
N GLU A 165 16.35 3.93 0.94
CA GLU A 165 17.41 3.74 1.94
C GLU A 165 18.10 5.05 2.34
N PRO A 166 18.65 5.87 1.41
CA PRO A 166 19.26 7.15 1.76
C PRO A 166 18.24 8.15 2.33
N ILE A 167 16.97 8.13 1.85
CA ILE A 167 15.91 8.99 2.39
C ILE A 167 15.62 8.63 3.85
N ALA A 168 15.35 7.35 4.14
CA ALA A 168 15.04 6.90 5.48
C ALA A 168 16.20 7.13 6.46
N ARG A 169 17.44 6.88 6.02
CA ARG A 169 18.64 7.14 6.81
C ARG A 169 18.78 8.63 7.14
N ARG A 170 18.59 9.52 6.15
CA ARG A 170 18.62 10.98 6.34
C ARG A 170 17.53 11.44 7.31
N ILE A 171 16.31 10.87 7.22
CA ILE A 171 15.19 11.20 8.13
C ILE A 171 15.44 10.66 9.56
N GLY A 172 16.39 9.75 9.74
CA GLY A 172 16.81 9.28 11.06
C GLY A 172 16.15 7.97 11.49
N PHE A 173 15.70 7.12 10.55
CA PHE A 173 15.35 5.73 10.85
C PHE A 173 16.62 4.90 11.08
N ASP A 174 16.52 3.92 11.97
CA ASP A 174 17.61 2.99 12.22
C ASP A 174 17.70 1.89 11.14
N SER A 175 18.79 1.12 11.17
CA SER A 175 19.02 0.09 10.15
C SER A 175 17.95 -0.99 10.10
N LYS A 176 17.32 -1.36 11.23
CA LYS A 176 16.24 -2.36 11.27
C LYS A 176 14.96 -1.78 10.68
N GLU A 177 14.65 -0.55 11.02
CA GLU A 177 13.51 0.20 10.50
C GLU A 177 13.62 0.37 8.97
N ILE A 178 14.82 0.70 8.49
CA ILE A 178 15.12 0.84 7.06
C ILE A 178 14.89 -0.49 6.32
N GLU A 179 15.37 -1.62 6.85
CA GLU A 179 15.15 -2.93 6.22
C GLU A 179 13.65 -3.30 6.16
N ILE A 180 12.87 -2.97 7.19
CA ILE A 180 11.41 -3.16 7.15
C ILE A 180 10.79 -2.31 6.03
N VAL A 181 11.11 -1.02 5.96
CA VAL A 181 10.57 -0.13 4.91
C VAL A 181 10.98 -0.58 3.51
N LYS A 182 12.23 -1.00 3.32
CA LYS A 182 12.72 -1.58 2.04
C LYS A 182 11.90 -2.82 1.65
N ASN A 183 11.63 -3.71 2.60
CA ASN A 183 10.82 -4.90 2.36
C ASN A 183 9.38 -4.52 1.97
N LEU A 184 8.78 -3.54 2.66
CA LEU A 184 7.43 -3.05 2.33
C LEU A 184 7.37 -2.48 0.91
N ILE A 185 8.34 -1.66 0.51
CA ILE A 185 8.39 -1.07 -0.83
C ILE A 185 8.65 -2.13 -1.90
N LEU A 186 9.59 -3.06 -1.65
CA LEU A 186 9.89 -4.14 -2.60
C LEU A 186 8.67 -5.00 -2.88
N HIS A 187 7.89 -5.28 -1.84
CA HIS A 187 6.81 -6.26 -1.89
C HIS A 187 5.41 -5.64 -1.83
N HIS A 188 5.25 -4.30 -2.05
CA HIS A 188 3.94 -3.64 -1.90
C HIS A 188 2.84 -4.26 -2.80
N LEU A 189 3.20 -4.81 -3.96
CA LEU A 189 2.27 -5.50 -4.87
C LEU A 189 2.09 -7.00 -4.57
N LEU A 190 2.92 -7.60 -3.71
CA LEU A 190 2.99 -9.05 -3.51
C LEU A 190 1.65 -9.66 -3.09
N LEU A 191 1.04 -9.14 -2.03
CA LEU A 191 -0.21 -9.71 -1.51
C LEU A 191 -1.34 -9.60 -2.52
N SER A 192 -1.52 -8.43 -3.12
CA SER A 192 -2.56 -8.18 -4.12
C SER A 192 -2.38 -9.06 -5.37
N SER A 193 -1.16 -9.18 -5.89
CA SER A 193 -0.87 -9.98 -7.08
C SER A 193 -0.98 -11.48 -6.81
N THR A 194 -0.49 -11.95 -5.65
CA THR A 194 -0.58 -13.36 -5.27
C THR A 194 -2.03 -13.78 -5.06
N ALA A 195 -2.79 -13.00 -4.28
CA ALA A 195 -4.17 -13.32 -3.96
C ALA A 195 -5.10 -13.39 -5.18
N THR A 196 -4.82 -12.60 -6.22
CA THR A 196 -5.68 -12.54 -7.42
C THR A 196 -5.24 -13.43 -8.57
N ARG A 197 -4.01 -13.97 -8.54
CA ARG A 197 -3.43 -14.70 -9.68
C ARG A 197 -2.98 -16.11 -9.34
N ARG A 198 -2.96 -16.49 -8.07
CA ARG A 198 -2.51 -17.82 -7.65
C ARG A 198 -3.59 -18.53 -6.85
N ASP A 199 -3.53 -19.85 -6.87
CA ASP A 199 -4.35 -20.68 -6.02
C ASP A 199 -3.88 -20.57 -4.56
N LEU A 200 -4.75 -20.13 -3.67
CA LEU A 200 -4.45 -19.95 -2.24
C LEU A 200 -4.44 -21.28 -1.47
N ASP A 201 -5.00 -22.34 -2.06
CA ASP A 201 -4.94 -23.68 -1.49
C ASP A 201 -3.64 -24.42 -1.86
N ASP A 202 -2.83 -23.87 -2.79
CA ASP A 202 -1.52 -24.41 -3.13
C ASP A 202 -0.49 -24.02 -2.04
N PRO A 203 0.13 -24.98 -1.35
CA PRO A 203 1.18 -24.71 -0.38
C PRO A 203 2.34 -23.89 -0.94
N ALA A 204 2.68 -24.03 -2.22
CA ALA A 204 3.74 -23.26 -2.86
C ALA A 204 3.41 -21.76 -2.92
N THR A 205 2.12 -21.41 -3.03
CA THR A 205 1.67 -20.01 -2.97
C THR A 205 1.96 -19.40 -1.60
N ILE A 206 1.60 -20.09 -0.51
CA ILE A 206 1.88 -19.64 0.85
C ILE A 206 3.38 -19.55 1.09
N GLN A 207 4.14 -20.59 0.67
CA GLN A 207 5.59 -20.62 0.82
C GLN A 207 6.29 -19.46 0.09
N SER A 208 5.79 -19.03 -1.06
CA SER A 208 6.36 -17.89 -1.77
C SER A 208 6.26 -16.59 -0.98
N VAL A 209 5.16 -16.38 -0.25
CA VAL A 209 5.00 -15.22 0.63
C VAL A 209 5.87 -15.34 1.88
N LEU A 210 5.95 -16.54 2.49
CA LEU A 210 6.81 -16.80 3.64
C LEU A 210 8.30 -16.53 3.34
N THR A 211 8.73 -16.82 2.12
CA THR A 211 10.11 -16.54 1.69
C THR A 211 10.40 -15.04 1.56
N ALA A 212 9.40 -14.26 1.14
CA ALA A 212 9.55 -12.83 0.90
C ALA A 212 9.39 -11.99 2.19
N ILE A 213 8.56 -12.45 3.13
CA ILE A 213 8.17 -11.68 4.32
C ILE A 213 8.73 -12.34 5.58
N PRO A 214 9.61 -11.65 6.34
CA PRO A 214 10.39 -12.28 7.41
C PRO A 214 9.60 -12.61 8.69
N ASP A 215 8.54 -11.86 8.99
CA ASP A 215 7.81 -11.97 10.25
C ASP A 215 6.38 -11.45 10.17
N VAL A 216 5.58 -11.75 11.20
CA VAL A 216 4.16 -11.39 11.28
C VAL A 216 3.95 -9.88 11.31
N ASN A 217 4.83 -9.10 11.96
CA ASN A 217 4.68 -7.65 12.05
C ASN A 217 4.88 -7.00 10.67
N THR A 218 5.89 -7.47 9.93
CA THR A 218 6.14 -7.02 8.54
C THR A 218 4.98 -7.42 7.63
N LEU A 219 4.40 -8.62 7.81
CA LEU A 219 3.20 -9.04 7.07
C LEU A 219 1.99 -8.15 7.38
N GLU A 220 1.78 -7.76 8.63
CA GLU A 220 0.70 -6.86 9.03
C GLU A 220 0.86 -5.46 8.43
N LEU A 221 2.07 -4.94 8.43
CA LEU A 221 2.41 -3.66 7.79
C LEU A 221 2.16 -3.73 6.28
N LEU A 222 2.62 -4.80 5.61
CA LEU A 222 2.41 -5.00 4.18
C LEU A 222 0.93 -5.15 3.83
N HIS A 223 0.16 -5.86 4.67
CA HIS A 223 -1.28 -5.98 4.50
C HIS A 223 -1.97 -4.62 4.59
N ALA A 224 -1.65 -3.83 5.61
CA ALA A 224 -2.20 -2.48 5.77
C ALA A 224 -1.80 -1.56 4.60
N LEU A 225 -0.56 -1.64 4.13
CA LEU A 225 -0.09 -0.92 2.94
C LEU A 225 -0.86 -1.34 1.68
N SER A 226 -1.07 -2.64 1.47
CA SER A 226 -1.83 -3.16 0.31
C SER A 226 -3.29 -2.70 0.29
N ILE A 227 -3.93 -2.58 1.47
CA ILE A 227 -5.27 -2.00 1.60
C ILE A 227 -5.24 -0.52 1.23
N ALA A 228 -4.32 0.24 1.82
CA ALA A 228 -4.22 1.69 1.63
C ALA A 228 -3.94 2.05 0.16
N ASP A 229 -2.99 1.38 -0.49
CA ASP A 229 -2.66 1.54 -1.92
C ASP A 229 -3.85 1.18 -2.82
N GLY A 230 -4.50 0.05 -2.53
CA GLY A 230 -5.68 -0.37 -3.28
C GLY A 230 -6.84 0.62 -3.18
N GLU A 231 -7.16 1.11 -1.98
CA GLU A 231 -8.20 2.11 -1.75
C GLU A 231 -7.87 3.45 -2.43
N ALA A 232 -6.62 3.89 -2.39
CA ALA A 232 -6.15 5.10 -3.08
C ALA A 232 -6.25 4.99 -4.62
N THR A 233 -6.12 3.79 -5.17
CA THR A 233 -6.34 3.51 -6.60
C THR A 233 -7.84 3.62 -6.96
N GLY A 234 -8.74 3.39 -6.00
CA GLY A 234 -10.20 3.46 -6.15
C GLY A 234 -10.87 2.11 -6.29
N SER A 235 -12.19 2.10 -6.50
CA SER A 235 -13.02 0.87 -6.51
C SER A 235 -12.59 -0.18 -7.54
N ALA A 236 -11.97 0.23 -8.64
CA ALA A 236 -11.38 -0.69 -9.62
C ALA A 236 -10.07 -1.32 -9.11
N GLY A 237 -9.33 -0.63 -8.24
CA GLY A 237 -8.11 -1.13 -7.63
C GLY A 237 -8.35 -2.01 -6.40
N TRP A 238 -9.41 -1.72 -5.62
CA TRP A 238 -9.76 -2.42 -4.38
C TRP A 238 -11.26 -2.68 -4.29
N SER A 239 -11.66 -3.90 -4.65
CA SER A 239 -13.03 -4.39 -4.51
C SER A 239 -13.17 -5.28 -3.27
N ASP A 240 -14.41 -5.49 -2.78
CA ASP A 240 -14.70 -6.40 -1.67
C ASP A 240 -14.19 -7.82 -1.94
N TRP A 241 -14.29 -8.26 -3.20
CA TRP A 241 -13.76 -9.55 -3.63
C TRP A 241 -12.23 -9.62 -3.45
N LYS A 242 -11.50 -8.60 -3.91
CA LYS A 242 -10.04 -8.54 -3.76
C LYS A 242 -9.64 -8.45 -2.29
N ALA A 243 -10.35 -7.65 -1.50
CA ALA A 243 -10.14 -7.56 -0.06
C ALA A 243 -10.30 -8.92 0.63
N THR A 244 -11.33 -9.68 0.26
CA THR A 244 -11.56 -11.03 0.80
C THR A 244 -10.41 -11.98 0.47
N LEU A 245 -9.93 -11.99 -0.77
CA LEU A 245 -8.81 -12.84 -1.19
C LEU A 245 -7.51 -12.48 -0.47
N VAL A 246 -7.19 -11.19 -0.36
CA VAL A 246 -5.99 -10.73 0.34
C VAL A 246 -6.07 -11.08 1.83
N ASN A 247 -7.23 -10.89 2.45
CA ASN A 247 -7.44 -11.27 3.86
C ASN A 247 -7.26 -12.78 4.08
N ASP A 248 -7.79 -13.63 3.18
CA ASP A 248 -7.61 -15.08 3.25
C ASP A 248 -6.13 -15.47 3.11
N LEU A 249 -5.42 -14.91 2.12
CA LEU A 249 -3.99 -15.12 1.95
C LEU A 249 -3.21 -14.77 3.23
N VAL A 250 -3.43 -13.57 3.77
CA VAL A 250 -2.76 -13.09 4.99
C VAL A 250 -3.06 -13.99 6.18
N HIS A 251 -4.31 -14.44 6.34
CA HIS A 251 -4.68 -15.35 7.41
C HIS A 251 -3.94 -16.70 7.31
N ARG A 252 -3.85 -17.27 6.11
CA ARG A 252 -3.12 -18.51 5.85
C ARG A 252 -1.61 -18.37 6.12
N VAL A 253 -1.01 -17.28 5.64
CA VAL A 253 0.41 -16.99 5.89
C VAL A 253 0.69 -16.82 7.39
N LYS A 254 -0.16 -16.09 8.13
CA LYS A 254 -0.03 -15.95 9.59
C LYS A 254 -0.08 -17.30 10.31
N ARG A 255 -1.00 -18.17 9.92
CA ARG A 255 -1.07 -19.53 10.49
C ARG A 255 0.19 -20.33 10.20
N ALA A 256 0.71 -20.26 8.99
CA ALA A 256 1.94 -20.94 8.61
C ALA A 256 3.15 -20.39 9.39
N MET A 257 3.25 -19.06 9.57
CA MET A 257 4.28 -18.43 10.43
C MET A 257 4.19 -18.88 11.89
N ALA A 258 2.99 -19.21 12.36
CA ALA A 258 2.78 -19.77 13.70
C ALA A 258 3.05 -21.29 13.80
N GLY A 259 3.56 -21.93 12.73
CA GLY A 259 3.89 -23.34 12.68
C GLY A 259 2.70 -24.27 12.39
N ALA A 260 1.55 -23.73 11.97
CA ALA A 260 0.46 -24.57 11.48
C ALA A 260 0.83 -25.17 10.12
N GLU A 261 0.57 -26.46 9.94
CA GLU A 261 0.71 -27.06 8.61
C GLU A 261 -0.21 -26.31 7.60
N VAL A 262 0.37 -25.97 6.47
CA VAL A 262 -0.41 -25.52 5.32
C VAL A 262 -1.17 -26.74 4.83
N ALA A 263 -2.46 -26.80 5.11
CA ALA A 263 -3.28 -27.94 4.71
C ALA A 263 -3.12 -28.16 3.19
N PRO A 264 -2.83 -29.39 2.76
CA PRO A 264 -2.80 -29.70 1.35
C PRO A 264 -4.17 -29.38 0.74
N GLN A 265 -4.18 -29.07 -0.55
CA GLN A 265 -5.45 -28.94 -1.27
C GLN A 265 -6.32 -30.16 -1.01
N PRO A 266 -7.63 -30.00 -0.82
CA PRO A 266 -8.55 -31.14 -0.78
C PRO A 266 -8.27 -32.00 -2.01
N GLU A 267 -7.91 -33.26 -1.78
CA GLU A 267 -7.70 -34.17 -2.89
C GLU A 267 -9.00 -34.30 -3.68
N VAL A 268 -8.88 -34.28 -5.00
CA VAL A 268 -10.00 -34.60 -5.86
C VAL A 268 -10.37 -36.06 -5.59
N SER A 269 -11.62 -36.33 -5.30
CA SER A 269 -12.06 -37.70 -5.06
C SER A 269 -11.84 -38.59 -6.29
N ASP A 270 -11.68 -39.89 -6.05
CA ASP A 270 -11.56 -40.85 -7.16
C ASP A 270 -12.77 -40.77 -8.11
N GLU A 271 -13.94 -40.47 -7.60
CA GLU A 271 -15.15 -40.28 -8.39
C GLU A 271 -15.05 -39.03 -9.28
N GLN A 272 -14.60 -37.91 -8.74
CA GLN A 272 -14.37 -36.67 -9.50
C GLN A 272 -13.29 -36.85 -10.56
N SER A 273 -12.21 -37.54 -10.20
CA SER A 273 -11.12 -37.88 -11.13
C SER A 273 -11.63 -38.77 -12.27
N ALA A 274 -12.41 -39.80 -11.95
CA ALA A 274 -12.97 -40.70 -12.94
C ALA A 274 -13.98 -39.99 -13.89
N LEU A 275 -14.73 -39.04 -13.37
CA LEU A 275 -15.66 -38.23 -14.17
C LEU A 275 -14.92 -37.28 -15.10
N ALA A 276 -13.87 -36.61 -14.60
CA ALA A 276 -13.03 -35.72 -15.39
C ALA A 276 -12.34 -36.47 -16.57
N LEU A 277 -11.79 -37.64 -16.30
CA LEU A 277 -11.15 -38.50 -17.30
C LEU A 277 -12.14 -39.03 -18.37
N LYS A 278 -13.43 -39.19 -18.02
CA LYS A 278 -14.47 -39.54 -19.00
C LYS A 278 -14.84 -38.42 -19.94
N GLY A 279 -14.39 -37.21 -19.69
CA GLY A 279 -14.63 -36.04 -20.53
C GLY A 279 -16.12 -35.61 -20.57
N GLN A 280 -16.89 -35.93 -19.56
CA GLN A 280 -18.31 -35.57 -19.46
C GLN A 280 -18.52 -34.29 -18.65
N LEU A 281 -19.37 -33.40 -19.14
CA LEU A 281 -19.82 -32.26 -18.37
C LEU A 281 -20.75 -32.72 -17.24
N ARG A 282 -20.42 -32.40 -16.00
CA ARG A 282 -21.28 -32.55 -14.84
C ARG A 282 -21.34 -31.26 -14.06
N VAL A 283 -22.52 -30.87 -13.64
CA VAL A 283 -22.75 -29.75 -12.73
C VAL A 283 -23.49 -30.27 -11.52
N SER A 284 -22.99 -30.00 -10.33
CA SER A 284 -23.67 -30.29 -9.07
C SER A 284 -23.78 -29.03 -8.22
N VAL A 285 -24.84 -28.93 -7.46
CA VAL A 285 -25.12 -27.78 -6.58
C VAL A 285 -25.44 -28.33 -5.19
N GLN A 286 -24.78 -27.81 -4.19
CA GLN A 286 -24.98 -28.13 -2.78
C GLN A 286 -25.26 -26.86 -1.98
N GLU A 287 -26.26 -26.92 -1.11
CA GLU A 287 -26.56 -25.83 -0.18
C GLU A 287 -25.68 -25.92 1.08
N HIS A 288 -25.11 -24.80 1.45
CA HIS A 288 -24.37 -24.64 2.71
C HIS A 288 -24.93 -23.43 3.47
N SER A 289 -24.63 -23.35 4.75
CA SER A 289 -25.06 -22.22 5.60
C SER A 289 -24.57 -20.86 5.10
N SER A 290 -23.50 -20.82 4.30
CA SER A 290 -22.88 -19.61 3.73
C SER A 290 -23.27 -19.32 2.27
N GLY A 291 -24.10 -20.19 1.64
CA GLY A 291 -24.50 -20.04 0.24
C GLY A 291 -24.54 -21.36 -0.53
N LEU A 292 -24.46 -21.27 -1.85
CA LEU A 292 -24.45 -22.42 -2.74
C LEU A 292 -23.01 -22.79 -3.13
N ALA A 293 -22.64 -24.05 -3.03
CA ALA A 293 -21.45 -24.60 -3.67
C ALA A 293 -21.84 -25.21 -5.01
N VAL A 294 -21.28 -24.66 -6.09
CA VAL A 294 -21.49 -25.14 -7.45
C VAL A 294 -20.22 -25.82 -7.92
N GLU A 295 -20.29 -27.11 -8.23
CA GLU A 295 -19.19 -27.87 -8.79
C GLU A 295 -19.44 -28.10 -10.28
N VAL A 296 -18.42 -27.84 -11.09
CA VAL A 296 -18.45 -28.04 -12.55
C VAL A 296 -17.27 -28.91 -12.93
N ILE A 297 -17.54 -30.13 -13.41
CA ILE A 297 -16.54 -31.01 -13.99
C ILE A 297 -16.72 -30.97 -15.51
N SER A 298 -15.68 -30.67 -16.27
CA SER A 298 -15.76 -30.47 -17.71
C SER A 298 -14.39 -30.77 -18.36
N PRO A 299 -14.36 -31.23 -19.62
CA PRO A 299 -13.13 -31.22 -20.40
C PRO A 299 -12.50 -29.84 -20.43
N ASP A 300 -11.17 -29.79 -20.27
CA ASP A 300 -10.44 -28.51 -20.35
C ASP A 300 -10.49 -27.95 -21.78
N LYS A 301 -10.78 -26.68 -21.88
CA LYS A 301 -10.80 -25.94 -23.15
C LYS A 301 -10.54 -24.45 -22.91
N PRO A 302 -9.93 -23.75 -23.87
CA PRO A 302 -9.72 -22.31 -23.78
C PRO A 302 -11.04 -21.57 -23.48
N GLY A 303 -11.02 -20.71 -22.47
CA GLY A 303 -12.18 -19.89 -22.08
C GLY A 303 -13.22 -20.59 -21.20
N LEU A 304 -12.99 -21.83 -20.74
CA LEU A 304 -13.92 -22.57 -19.90
C LEU A 304 -14.32 -21.76 -18.66
N LEU A 305 -13.35 -21.19 -17.93
CA LEU A 305 -13.61 -20.40 -16.74
C LEU A 305 -14.48 -19.16 -17.04
N SER A 306 -14.22 -18.49 -18.17
CA SER A 306 -15.04 -17.35 -18.63
C SER A 306 -16.47 -17.76 -18.93
N ILE A 307 -16.66 -18.94 -19.52
CA ILE A 307 -18.00 -19.48 -19.81
C ILE A 307 -18.76 -19.77 -18.51
N VAL A 308 -18.11 -20.45 -17.56
CA VAL A 308 -18.72 -20.77 -16.25
C VAL A 308 -19.07 -19.48 -15.51
N ALA A 309 -18.13 -18.53 -15.42
CA ALA A 309 -18.38 -17.24 -14.79
C ALA A 309 -19.53 -16.46 -15.47
N GLY A 310 -19.58 -16.48 -16.80
CA GLY A 310 -20.66 -15.86 -17.57
C GLY A 310 -22.03 -16.47 -17.26
N VAL A 311 -22.12 -17.81 -17.18
CA VAL A 311 -23.38 -18.49 -16.83
C VAL A 311 -23.82 -18.13 -15.41
N LEU A 312 -22.91 -18.15 -14.43
CA LEU A 312 -23.21 -17.76 -13.05
C LEU A 312 -23.71 -16.31 -12.97
N ASN A 313 -23.07 -15.39 -13.70
CA ASN A 313 -23.47 -13.98 -13.75
C ASN A 313 -24.86 -13.79 -14.38
N ILE A 314 -25.16 -14.45 -15.51
CA ILE A 314 -26.49 -14.41 -16.15
C ILE A 314 -27.55 -14.98 -15.21
N SER A 315 -27.19 -15.99 -14.40
CA SER A 315 -28.05 -16.58 -13.38
C SER A 315 -28.18 -15.69 -12.11
N ARG A 316 -27.60 -14.48 -12.12
CA ARG A 316 -27.60 -13.52 -11.01
C ARG A 316 -27.02 -14.10 -9.71
N LEU A 317 -26.05 -15.00 -9.82
CA LEU A 317 -25.33 -15.57 -8.71
C LEU A 317 -24.07 -14.71 -8.44
N ASP A 318 -23.91 -14.29 -7.19
CA ASP A 318 -22.71 -13.57 -6.73
C ASP A 318 -21.65 -14.59 -6.31
N VAL A 319 -20.55 -14.65 -7.09
CA VAL A 319 -19.46 -15.60 -6.83
C VAL A 319 -18.58 -15.07 -5.70
N LYS A 320 -18.65 -15.71 -4.54
CA LYS A 320 -17.85 -15.39 -3.35
C LYS A 320 -16.43 -15.93 -3.45
N SER A 321 -16.26 -17.14 -4.01
CA SER A 321 -14.96 -17.78 -4.24
C SER A 321 -15.06 -18.76 -5.40
N ALA A 322 -13.94 -19.02 -6.07
CA ALA A 322 -13.84 -20.04 -7.10
C ALA A 322 -12.52 -20.78 -6.95
N ARG A 323 -12.54 -22.10 -7.18
CA ARG A 323 -11.37 -22.97 -7.20
C ARG A 323 -11.37 -23.74 -8.51
N THR A 324 -10.20 -23.95 -9.08
CA THR A 324 -10.05 -24.75 -10.30
C THR A 324 -8.94 -25.76 -10.10
N LYS A 325 -9.12 -26.97 -10.63
CA LYS A 325 -8.10 -28.01 -10.67
C LYS A 325 -8.15 -28.71 -12.01
N THR A 326 -7.00 -28.84 -12.65
CA THR A 326 -6.86 -29.63 -13.88
C THR A 326 -6.38 -31.03 -13.53
N ILE A 327 -7.06 -32.06 -14.05
CA ILE A 327 -6.75 -33.47 -13.82
C ILE A 327 -6.28 -34.08 -15.11
N GLY A 328 -5.11 -34.71 -15.10
CA GLY A 328 -4.45 -35.25 -16.28
C GLY A 328 -3.63 -34.19 -17.02
N SER A 329 -2.45 -34.57 -17.47
CA SER A 329 -1.66 -33.78 -18.43
C SER A 329 -2.10 -34.16 -19.84
N SER A 330 -2.62 -33.18 -20.57
CA SER A 330 -2.68 -33.28 -22.04
C SER A 330 -1.34 -33.03 -22.64
#